data_43e8efb9e0049866e94541dd01fe057d
#
_entry.id   43e8efb9e0049866e94541dd01fe057d
#
_cell.length_a   1.000
_cell.length_b   1.000
_cell.length_c   1.000
_cell.angle_alpha   90.00
_cell.angle_beta   90.00
_cell.angle_gamma   90.00
#
_symmetry.space_group_name_H-M   'P 1'
#
loop_
_entity.id
_entity.type
_entity.pdbx_description
1 polymer ?
#
loop_
_entity_poly.entity_id
_entity_poly.type
_entity_poly.pdbx_seq_one_letter_code
_entity_poly.pdbx_strand_id
1 'polypeptide(L)'
;MTKLPFSLTVRGDSPFYYVRFRNERTGKFMSWISTKEKNYNRALRKAWDLYNEKSAELDQLSFYDTLRKSEYTKTDVQKFLEDFQRKGFLTSFVLNDSSLANTPALQWLVDFWNPERSDYLKEKQRKGQVIHIKHRENSAAFIIRHWSEILKNKKLGELSRQDIQAQFNRLDGMQLNGNTKNHILRAVLTPLKWAFNNELIARDLSRGWIMYKAEYKKRVILTMEMARSVFRVPWGNDMARLASMLSMCTGMRCGEILALTADDLEEYSIHVRHSYNLKDGLKCTKNGEERRVWVPFPFIMEQLRSYAEANPYKNGAGYIFWGLCPDKPIDNKVFLKFFRRALVEAGMEKESANQITFHAWRHFYTTYMVDRVNQKALQSQTGHKTPEMLEHYSAHQTLEEAKVIMTAQAAVFGQVID
;
A
#
# COMPACT_ATOMS: atom_id res chain seq x y z
N MET A 1 0.83 58.53 -39.49
CA MET A 1 1.01 57.36 -40.35
C MET A 1 1.61 56.27 -39.47
N THR A 2 0.90 55.21 -39.20
CA THR A 2 1.38 54.05 -38.44
C THR A 2 2.47 53.36 -39.26
N LYS A 3 3.69 53.24 -38.74
CA LYS A 3 4.78 52.54 -39.41
C LYS A 3 4.40 51.06 -39.58
N LEU A 4 4.43 50.56 -40.84
CA LEU A 4 4.21 49.15 -41.09
C LEU A 4 5.30 48.28 -40.45
N PRO A 5 4.97 47.12 -39.92
CA PRO A 5 5.95 46.21 -39.28
C PRO A 5 6.88 45.50 -40.30
N PHE A 6 6.72 45.80 -41.57
CA PHE A 6 7.50 45.21 -42.64
C PHE A 6 7.80 46.27 -43.74
N SER A 7 8.79 46.01 -44.60
CA SER A 7 9.08 46.79 -45.79
C SER A 7 8.51 46.08 -47.02
N LEU A 8 7.78 46.82 -47.86
CA LEU A 8 7.22 46.30 -49.10
C LEU A 8 7.74 47.17 -50.27
N THR A 9 8.39 46.55 -51.25
CA THR A 9 8.99 47.25 -52.41
C THR A 9 9.10 46.33 -53.61
N VAL A 10 9.28 46.91 -54.79
CA VAL A 10 9.67 46.19 -56.01
C VAL A 10 11.19 46.08 -56.07
N ARG A 11 11.73 44.96 -56.50
CA ARG A 11 13.19 44.73 -56.51
C ARG A 11 13.67 44.40 -57.95
N GLY A 12 14.68 45.17 -58.43
CA GLY A 12 15.26 44.99 -59.76
C GLY A 12 14.21 45.08 -60.85
N ASP A 13 14.34 44.25 -61.90
CA ASP A 13 13.42 44.20 -63.04
C ASP A 13 12.20 43.30 -62.79
N SER A 14 11.98 42.90 -61.59
CA SER A 14 10.85 42.01 -61.20
C SER A 14 9.55 42.81 -61.22
N PRO A 15 8.50 42.32 -61.90
CA PRO A 15 7.18 42.96 -61.89
C PRO A 15 6.41 42.79 -60.59
N PHE A 16 6.98 42.07 -59.60
CA PHE A 16 6.31 41.70 -58.36
C PHE A 16 6.83 42.50 -57.16
N TYR A 17 5.95 42.73 -56.20
CA TYR A 17 6.33 43.29 -54.88
C TYR A 17 6.97 42.22 -53.99
N TYR A 18 7.98 42.63 -53.20
CA TYR A 18 8.67 41.85 -52.20
C TYR A 18 8.47 42.46 -50.86
N VAL A 19 8.28 41.60 -49.87
CA VAL A 19 8.17 41.98 -48.44
C VAL A 19 9.38 41.47 -47.67
N ARG A 20 9.86 42.24 -46.73
CA ARG A 20 10.80 41.76 -45.68
C ARG A 20 10.32 42.23 -44.33
N PHE A 21 10.47 41.33 -43.37
CA PHE A 21 10.12 41.56 -41.98
C PHE A 21 11.35 41.98 -41.19
N ARG A 22 11.13 42.80 -40.15
CA ARG A 22 12.16 43.15 -39.17
C ARG A 22 11.97 42.24 -37.98
N ASN A 23 13.02 41.56 -37.58
CA ASN A 23 13.01 40.84 -36.33
C ASN A 23 13.05 41.88 -35.19
N GLU A 24 11.98 42.02 -34.44
CA GLU A 24 11.82 43.05 -33.40
C GLU A 24 12.85 42.92 -32.29
N ARG A 25 13.36 41.70 -32.06
CA ARG A 25 14.30 41.35 -30.98
C ARG A 25 15.76 41.65 -31.33
N THR A 26 16.14 41.34 -32.56
CA THR A 26 17.52 41.54 -33.03
C THR A 26 17.72 42.85 -33.82
N GLY A 27 16.63 43.52 -34.18
CA GLY A 27 16.62 44.71 -35.02
C GLY A 27 17.04 44.45 -36.47
N LYS A 28 17.41 43.19 -36.83
CA LYS A 28 17.87 42.83 -38.18
C LYS A 28 16.71 42.51 -39.10
N PHE A 29 16.88 42.81 -40.40
CA PHE A 29 15.92 42.47 -41.39
C PHE A 29 16.12 41.02 -41.87
N MET A 30 15.00 40.32 -42.13
CA MET A 30 14.95 38.99 -42.73
C MET A 30 15.15 39.06 -44.25
N SER A 31 15.32 37.92 -44.90
CA SER A 31 15.39 37.81 -46.35
C SER A 31 14.09 38.29 -47.01
N TRP A 32 14.21 38.79 -48.23
CA TRP A 32 13.09 39.24 -49.02
C TRP A 32 12.25 38.05 -49.50
N ILE A 33 10.93 38.17 -49.40
CA ILE A 33 9.96 37.17 -49.84
C ILE A 33 9.10 37.81 -50.94
N SER A 34 8.94 37.15 -52.08
CA SER A 34 8.07 37.63 -53.16
C SER A 34 6.61 37.44 -52.75
N THR A 35 5.79 38.48 -52.91
CA THR A 35 4.34 38.40 -52.72
C THR A 35 3.65 37.77 -53.92
N LYS A 36 4.36 37.64 -55.08
CA LYS A 36 3.83 37.22 -56.39
C LYS A 36 2.68 38.11 -56.90
N GLU A 37 2.55 39.32 -56.33
CA GLU A 37 1.52 40.27 -56.70
C GLU A 37 2.16 41.51 -57.41
N LYS A 38 1.55 41.95 -58.55
CA LYS A 38 1.94 43.15 -59.31
C LYS A 38 1.21 44.40 -58.83
N ASN A 39 0.08 44.27 -58.16
CA ASN A 39 -0.70 45.38 -57.64
C ASN A 39 -0.34 45.62 -56.15
N TYR A 40 -0.05 46.86 -55.79
CA TYR A 40 0.36 47.27 -54.45
C TYR A 40 -0.63 46.87 -53.33
N ASN A 41 -1.95 47.09 -53.59
CA ASN A 41 -2.95 46.79 -52.58
C ASN A 41 -3.12 45.28 -52.34
N ARG A 42 -2.96 44.47 -53.38
CA ARG A 42 -2.95 43.00 -53.24
C ARG A 42 -1.67 42.53 -52.57
N ALA A 43 -0.53 43.10 -52.98
CA ALA A 43 0.76 42.81 -52.36
C ALA A 43 0.76 43.18 -50.87
N LEU A 44 0.12 44.26 -50.47
CA LEU A 44 0.00 44.71 -49.09
C LEU A 44 -0.84 43.71 -48.27
N ARG A 45 -1.97 43.24 -48.77
CA ARG A 45 -2.76 42.19 -48.13
C ARG A 45 -1.94 40.90 -47.94
N LYS A 46 -1.29 40.46 -49.01
CA LYS A 46 -0.44 39.25 -48.96
C LYS A 46 0.74 39.43 -47.99
N ALA A 47 1.29 40.62 -47.89
CA ALA A 47 2.35 40.93 -46.93
C ALA A 47 1.87 40.85 -45.46
N TRP A 48 0.62 41.23 -45.17
CA TRP A 48 0.01 41.05 -43.85
C TRP A 48 -0.27 39.59 -43.53
N ASP A 49 -0.74 38.78 -44.50
CA ASP A 49 -0.95 37.35 -44.31
C ASP A 49 0.38 36.65 -43.98
N LEU A 50 1.42 36.96 -44.76
CA LEU A 50 2.77 36.44 -44.53
C LEU A 50 3.40 36.92 -43.20
N TYR A 51 3.07 38.13 -42.75
CA TYR A 51 3.52 38.65 -41.48
C TYR A 51 2.89 37.87 -40.34
N ASN A 52 1.57 37.63 -40.37
CA ASN A 52 0.84 36.89 -39.34
C ASN A 52 1.28 35.42 -39.26
N GLU A 53 1.47 34.75 -40.43
CA GLU A 53 2.01 33.39 -40.47
C GLU A 53 3.41 33.30 -39.86
N LYS A 54 4.31 34.22 -40.26
CA LYS A 54 5.69 34.21 -39.78
C LYS A 54 5.84 34.74 -38.35
N SER A 55 4.98 35.61 -37.87
CA SER A 55 4.94 36.01 -36.47
C SER A 55 4.61 34.85 -35.57
N ALA A 56 3.62 34.01 -35.96
CA ALA A 56 3.29 32.79 -35.20
C ALA A 56 4.42 31.75 -35.22
N GLU A 57 5.11 31.61 -36.38
CA GLU A 57 6.27 30.69 -36.53
C GLU A 57 7.50 31.20 -35.75
N LEU A 58 7.75 32.49 -35.74
CA LEU A 58 8.83 33.12 -34.98
C LEU A 58 8.60 33.06 -33.49
N ASP A 59 7.36 33.16 -32.99
CA ASP A 59 7.01 33.00 -31.62
C ASP A 59 7.20 31.54 -31.15
N GLN A 60 6.89 30.55 -31.99
CA GLN A 60 7.15 29.14 -31.72
C GLN A 60 8.66 28.81 -31.74
N LEU A 61 9.40 29.23 -32.76
CA LEU A 61 10.85 29.00 -32.85
C LEU A 61 11.63 29.74 -31.76
N SER A 62 11.22 30.94 -31.40
CA SER A 62 11.76 31.70 -30.28
C SER A 62 11.55 30.96 -28.95
N PHE A 63 10.42 30.29 -28.77
CA PHE A 63 10.12 29.50 -27.59
C PHE A 63 11.04 28.28 -27.46
N TYR A 64 11.21 27.49 -28.52
CA TYR A 64 12.07 26.31 -28.53
C TYR A 64 13.57 26.65 -28.42
N ASP A 65 14.03 27.72 -29.09
CA ASP A 65 15.40 28.19 -28.96
C ASP A 65 15.69 28.80 -27.59
N THR A 66 14.68 29.38 -26.99
CA THR A 66 14.71 29.94 -25.66
C THR A 66 14.81 28.84 -24.61
N LEU A 67 14.04 27.75 -24.72
CA LEU A 67 14.14 26.58 -23.84
C LEU A 67 15.45 25.77 -24.03
N ARG A 68 16.12 25.88 -25.17
CA ARG A 68 17.39 25.19 -25.44
C ARG A 68 18.61 25.91 -24.86
N LYS A 69 18.53 27.22 -24.62
CA LYS A 69 19.61 27.98 -24.01
C LYS A 69 19.49 27.83 -22.49
N SER A 70 20.47 27.20 -21.87
CA SER A 70 20.58 26.89 -20.44
C SER A 70 20.68 28.10 -19.48
N GLU A 71 20.24 29.28 -19.88
CA GLU A 71 20.41 30.56 -19.15
C GLU A 71 19.12 31.09 -18.51
N TYR A 72 18.02 30.30 -18.49
CA TYR A 72 16.80 30.73 -17.82
C TYR A 72 16.84 30.45 -16.34
N THR A 73 16.57 31.49 -15.57
CA THR A 73 16.32 31.34 -14.14
C THR A 73 14.93 30.74 -13.93
N LYS A 74 14.72 30.05 -12.82
CA LYS A 74 13.39 29.56 -12.41
C LYS A 74 12.32 30.65 -12.49
N THR A 75 12.68 31.88 -12.12
CA THR A 75 11.80 33.04 -12.14
C THR A 75 11.34 33.38 -13.57
N ASP A 76 12.20 33.21 -14.57
CA ASP A 76 11.85 33.47 -15.98
C ASP A 76 10.88 32.42 -16.49
N VAL A 77 11.10 31.17 -16.17
CA VAL A 77 10.19 30.05 -16.51
C VAL A 77 8.83 30.24 -15.81
N GLN A 78 8.84 30.66 -14.55
CA GLN A 78 7.61 30.91 -13.80
C GLN A 78 6.79 32.03 -14.43
N LYS A 79 7.36 33.19 -14.71
CA LYS A 79 6.68 34.29 -15.39
C LYS A 79 6.09 33.89 -16.72
N PHE A 80 6.80 33.07 -17.45
CA PHE A 80 6.36 32.55 -18.75
C PHE A 80 5.15 31.63 -18.61
N LEU A 81 5.17 30.70 -17.68
CA LEU A 81 4.06 29.79 -17.40
C LEU A 81 2.82 30.53 -16.84
N GLU A 82 3.03 31.58 -16.02
CA GLU A 82 1.96 32.46 -15.55
C GLU A 82 1.28 33.22 -16.69
N ASP A 83 2.04 33.66 -17.71
CA ASP A 83 1.48 34.29 -18.89
C ASP A 83 0.65 33.31 -19.74
N PHE A 84 1.10 32.06 -19.88
CA PHE A 84 0.35 31.00 -20.53
C PHE A 84 -0.95 30.65 -19.79
N GLN A 85 -0.91 30.63 -18.45
CA GLN A 85 -2.10 30.41 -17.63
C GLN A 85 -3.08 31.57 -17.80
N ARG A 86 -2.61 32.82 -17.76
CA ARG A 86 -3.42 34.04 -17.96
C ARG A 86 -4.07 34.06 -19.34
N LYS A 87 -3.37 33.56 -20.38
CA LYS A 87 -3.88 33.45 -21.75
C LYS A 87 -4.79 32.24 -21.98
N GLY A 88 -5.04 31.40 -20.97
CA GLY A 88 -5.93 30.24 -21.05
C GLY A 88 -5.31 29.01 -21.71
N PHE A 89 -4.01 29.01 -22.03
CA PHE A 89 -3.32 27.84 -22.61
C PHE A 89 -2.98 26.77 -21.57
N LEU A 90 -2.92 27.15 -20.29
CA LEU A 90 -2.68 26.24 -19.16
C LEU A 90 -3.75 26.46 -18.09
N THR A 91 -4.29 25.38 -17.55
CA THR A 91 -5.22 25.44 -16.39
C THR A 91 -4.48 25.53 -15.06
N SER A 92 -3.31 24.88 -14.97
CA SER A 92 -2.42 24.93 -13.81
C SER A 92 -1.01 24.47 -14.18
N PHE A 93 -0.02 24.93 -13.43
CA PHE A 93 1.35 24.42 -13.51
C PHE A 93 1.98 24.38 -12.13
N VAL A 94 2.95 23.49 -11.96
CA VAL A 94 3.79 23.42 -10.75
C VAL A 94 5.25 23.44 -11.22
N LEU A 95 6.00 24.44 -10.79
CA LEU A 95 7.45 24.48 -10.97
C LEU A 95 8.10 23.66 -9.86
N ASN A 96 8.55 22.48 -10.20
CA ASN A 96 9.26 21.64 -9.25
C ASN A 96 10.64 22.20 -8.96
N ASP A 97 10.87 22.61 -7.71
CA ASP A 97 12.18 23.03 -7.21
C ASP A 97 13.12 21.85 -6.96
N SER A 98 12.58 20.65 -7.06
CA SER A 98 13.25 19.50 -6.51
C SER A 98 14.10 18.80 -7.56
N SER A 99 15.36 18.56 -7.19
CA SER A 99 16.20 17.50 -7.72
C SER A 99 15.48 16.12 -7.84
N LEU A 100 14.36 15.96 -7.13
CA LEU A 100 13.52 14.76 -7.11
C LEU A 100 12.83 14.46 -8.43
N ALA A 101 12.40 15.45 -9.21
CA ALA A 101 11.85 15.22 -10.55
C ALA A 101 12.87 14.48 -11.46
N ASN A 102 14.17 14.71 -11.23
CA ASN A 102 15.26 14.07 -11.94
C ASN A 102 15.73 12.75 -11.30
N THR A 103 15.19 12.35 -10.16
CA THR A 103 15.56 11.10 -9.49
C THR A 103 15.05 9.90 -10.28
N PRO A 104 15.83 8.81 -10.43
CA PRO A 104 15.36 7.58 -11.03
C PRO A 104 14.11 7.05 -10.31
N ALA A 105 13.01 6.88 -11.04
CA ALA A 105 11.70 6.52 -10.47
C ALA A 105 11.75 5.20 -9.69
N LEU A 106 12.42 4.18 -10.23
CA LEU A 106 12.55 2.87 -9.59
C LEU A 106 13.23 3.00 -8.22
N GLN A 107 14.35 3.71 -8.16
CA GLN A 107 15.12 3.89 -6.92
C GLN A 107 14.30 4.66 -5.88
N TRP A 108 13.67 5.76 -6.27
CA TRP A 108 12.86 6.57 -5.37
C TRP A 108 11.67 5.79 -4.80
N LEU A 109 10.98 5.01 -5.63
CA LEU A 109 9.83 4.20 -5.20
C LEU A 109 10.25 3.07 -4.25
N VAL A 110 11.42 2.46 -4.44
CA VAL A 110 11.96 1.47 -3.50
C VAL A 110 12.37 2.14 -2.19
N ASP A 111 13.07 3.27 -2.26
CA ASP A 111 13.52 4.04 -1.10
C ASP A 111 12.35 4.60 -0.28
N PHE A 112 11.21 4.86 -0.89
CA PHE A 112 9.97 5.25 -0.19
C PHE A 112 9.54 4.22 0.88
N TRP A 113 9.87 2.95 0.70
CA TRP A 113 9.57 1.89 1.67
C TRP A 113 10.75 1.59 2.61
N ASN A 114 11.86 2.31 2.48
CA ASN A 114 13.02 2.21 3.39
C ASN A 114 12.87 3.20 4.56
N PRO A 115 12.88 2.74 5.85
CA PRO A 115 12.66 3.61 7.00
C PRO A 115 13.71 4.70 7.18
N GLU A 116 14.94 4.46 6.75
CA GLU A 116 16.03 5.43 6.88
C GLU A 116 15.90 6.56 5.85
N ARG A 117 15.36 6.27 4.66
CA ARG A 117 15.29 7.18 3.52
C ARG A 117 13.93 7.84 3.32
N SER A 118 12.86 7.25 3.86
CA SER A 118 11.49 7.65 3.61
C SER A 118 10.99 8.70 4.60
N ASP A 119 10.71 9.88 4.13
CA ASP A 119 10.07 10.92 4.95
C ASP A 119 8.62 10.55 5.28
N TYR A 120 7.93 9.84 4.39
CA TYR A 120 6.59 9.28 4.65
C TYR A 120 6.58 8.34 5.86
N LEU A 121 7.55 7.43 5.96
CA LEU A 121 7.63 6.49 7.08
C LEU A 121 7.99 7.20 8.37
N LYS A 122 8.89 8.18 8.32
CA LYS A 122 9.25 9.03 9.46
C LYS A 122 8.04 9.86 9.94
N GLU A 123 7.27 10.41 9.00
CA GLU A 123 6.03 11.15 9.31
C GLU A 123 4.99 10.23 9.98
N LYS A 124 4.77 9.04 9.43
CA LYS A 124 3.89 8.03 10.02
C LYS A 124 4.30 7.68 11.44
N GLN A 125 5.58 7.44 11.67
CA GLN A 125 6.12 7.12 13.00
C GLN A 125 5.91 8.25 13.99
N ARG A 126 6.17 9.51 13.61
CA ARG A 126 5.92 10.68 14.45
C ARG A 126 4.45 10.84 14.84
N LYS A 127 3.53 10.38 13.99
CA LYS A 127 2.08 10.38 14.23
C LYS A 127 1.59 9.10 14.94
N GLY A 128 2.48 8.26 15.48
CA GLY A 128 2.14 7.01 16.17
C GLY A 128 1.63 5.91 15.23
N GLN A 129 1.78 6.08 13.89
CA GLN A 129 1.35 5.09 12.90
C GLN A 129 2.54 4.30 12.39
N VAL A 130 2.63 3.02 12.76
CA VAL A 130 3.75 2.17 12.35
C VAL A 130 3.38 1.34 11.13
N ILE A 131 4.17 1.47 10.06
CA ILE A 131 4.12 0.56 8.92
C ILE A 131 5.13 -0.57 9.16
N HIS A 132 4.61 -1.78 9.36
CA HIS A 132 5.40 -2.95 9.73
C HIS A 132 6.43 -3.37 8.67
N ILE A 133 7.53 -3.97 9.12
CA ILE A 133 8.67 -4.41 8.30
C ILE A 133 8.20 -5.28 7.12
N LYS A 134 7.37 -6.28 7.39
CA LYS A 134 6.87 -7.18 6.35
C LYS A 134 6.10 -6.45 5.22
N HIS A 135 5.32 -5.42 5.56
CA HIS A 135 4.59 -4.63 4.55
C HIS A 135 5.56 -3.83 3.68
N ARG A 136 6.56 -3.20 4.29
CA ARG A 136 7.57 -2.41 3.60
C ARG A 136 8.40 -3.27 2.65
N GLU A 137 8.93 -4.40 3.15
CA GLU A 137 9.70 -5.36 2.35
C GLU A 137 8.89 -5.93 1.18
N ASN A 138 7.64 -6.31 1.41
CA ASN A 138 6.77 -6.81 0.34
C ASN A 138 6.51 -5.73 -0.70
N SER A 139 6.27 -4.47 -0.30
CA SER A 139 6.04 -3.37 -1.23
C SER A 139 7.27 -3.09 -2.08
N ALA A 140 8.46 -3.02 -1.48
CA ALA A 140 9.72 -2.89 -2.21
C ALA A 140 9.97 -4.07 -3.18
N ALA A 141 9.72 -5.31 -2.71
CA ALA A 141 9.85 -6.50 -3.55
C ALA A 141 8.85 -6.51 -4.73
N PHE A 142 7.62 -6.05 -4.53
CA PHE A 142 6.64 -5.89 -5.61
C PHE A 142 7.09 -4.87 -6.64
N ILE A 143 7.68 -3.75 -6.22
CA ILE A 143 8.23 -2.74 -7.12
C ILE A 143 9.36 -3.36 -7.96
N ILE A 144 10.33 -3.99 -7.32
CA ILE A 144 11.48 -4.60 -8.00
C ILE A 144 11.02 -5.70 -8.97
N ARG A 145 10.10 -6.57 -8.56
CA ARG A 145 9.69 -7.72 -9.37
C ARG A 145 8.76 -7.36 -10.52
N HIS A 146 7.85 -6.42 -10.31
CA HIS A 146 6.74 -6.20 -11.25
C HIS A 146 6.79 -4.86 -11.97
N TRP A 147 7.51 -3.86 -11.46
CA TRP A 147 7.53 -2.53 -12.03
C TRP A 147 8.86 -2.15 -12.67
N SER A 148 9.93 -2.91 -12.44
CA SER A 148 11.28 -2.55 -12.92
C SER A 148 11.37 -2.31 -14.42
N GLU A 149 10.68 -3.10 -15.25
CA GLU A 149 10.70 -2.89 -16.71
C GLU A 149 10.03 -1.59 -17.14
N ILE A 150 8.90 -1.24 -16.51
CA ILE A 150 8.15 -0.01 -16.82
C ILE A 150 8.90 1.22 -16.32
N LEU A 151 9.57 1.10 -15.17
CA LEU A 151 10.27 2.20 -14.51
C LEU A 151 11.72 2.34 -14.96
N LYS A 152 12.24 1.37 -15.74
CA LYS A 152 13.61 1.39 -16.22
C LYS A 152 13.90 2.67 -17.00
N ASN A 153 14.98 3.34 -16.62
CA ASN A 153 15.45 4.59 -17.25
C ASN A 153 14.47 5.77 -17.19
N LYS A 154 13.42 5.70 -16.36
CA LYS A 154 12.49 6.82 -16.16
C LYS A 154 12.82 7.59 -14.90
N LYS A 155 12.70 8.89 -14.98
CA LYS A 155 12.73 9.79 -13.84
C LYS A 155 11.34 9.92 -13.22
N LEU A 156 11.27 10.28 -11.94
CA LEU A 156 9.99 10.41 -11.22
C LEU A 156 9.05 11.44 -11.91
N GLY A 157 9.59 12.55 -12.39
CA GLY A 157 8.83 13.59 -13.11
C GLY A 157 8.36 13.19 -14.52
N GLU A 158 8.91 12.13 -15.09
CA GLU A 158 8.56 11.61 -16.41
C GLU A 158 7.43 10.56 -16.35
N LEU A 159 7.05 10.14 -15.14
CA LEU A 159 5.98 9.16 -14.98
C LEU A 159 4.64 9.72 -15.46
N SER A 160 3.91 8.89 -16.18
CA SER A 160 2.64 9.22 -16.79
C SER A 160 1.54 8.21 -16.42
N ARG A 161 0.29 8.56 -16.71
CA ARG A 161 -0.83 7.60 -16.59
C ARG A 161 -0.67 6.39 -17.52
N GLN A 162 0.00 6.56 -18.67
CA GLN A 162 0.26 5.46 -19.59
C GLN A 162 1.15 4.39 -18.96
N ASP A 163 2.12 4.77 -18.12
CA ASP A 163 2.98 3.83 -17.40
C ASP A 163 2.21 3.01 -16.38
N ILE A 164 1.29 3.65 -15.67
CA ILE A 164 0.41 2.95 -14.73
C ILE A 164 -0.53 2.01 -15.49
N GLN A 165 -1.11 2.47 -16.62
CA GLN A 165 -1.98 1.65 -17.47
C GLN A 165 -1.21 0.44 -18.05
N ALA A 166 0.04 0.62 -18.45
CA ALA A 166 0.87 -0.48 -18.94
C ALA A 166 1.03 -1.59 -17.87
N GLN A 167 1.16 -1.20 -16.59
CA GLN A 167 1.20 -2.18 -15.50
C GLN A 167 -0.15 -2.89 -15.30
N PHE A 168 -1.29 -2.19 -15.41
CA PHE A 168 -2.59 -2.85 -15.38
C PHE A 168 -2.71 -3.89 -16.50
N ASN A 169 -2.40 -3.51 -17.74
CA ASN A 169 -2.44 -4.42 -18.90
C ASN A 169 -1.54 -5.64 -18.70
N ARG A 170 -0.33 -5.45 -18.10
CA ARG A 170 0.57 -6.55 -17.77
C ARG A 170 -0.02 -7.47 -16.71
N LEU A 171 -0.64 -6.91 -15.67
CA LEU A 171 -1.27 -7.68 -14.60
C LEU A 171 -2.50 -8.45 -15.09
N ASP A 172 -3.22 -7.95 -16.11
CA ASP A 172 -4.37 -8.65 -16.69
C ASP A 172 -3.95 -10.02 -17.25
N GLY A 173 -2.79 -10.10 -17.90
CA GLY A 173 -2.23 -11.35 -18.41
C GLY A 173 -1.63 -12.29 -17.35
N MET A 174 -1.53 -11.87 -16.06
CA MET A 174 -0.95 -12.70 -15.01
C MET A 174 -2.02 -13.49 -14.25
N GLN A 175 -1.76 -14.76 -14.01
CA GLN A 175 -2.59 -15.64 -13.15
C GLN A 175 -2.36 -15.34 -11.65
N LEU A 176 -2.64 -14.11 -11.23
CA LEU A 176 -2.54 -13.68 -9.85
C LEU A 176 -3.93 -13.33 -9.31
N ASN A 177 -4.15 -13.62 -8.01
CA ASN A 177 -5.38 -13.20 -7.34
C ASN A 177 -5.51 -11.68 -7.35
N GLY A 178 -6.74 -11.16 -7.51
CA GLY A 178 -7.03 -9.73 -7.56
C GLY A 178 -6.47 -8.93 -6.36
N ASN A 179 -6.47 -9.50 -5.15
CA ASN A 179 -5.84 -8.89 -3.99
C ASN A 179 -4.32 -8.72 -4.18
N THR A 180 -3.64 -9.72 -4.73
CA THR A 180 -2.20 -9.66 -5.00
C THR A 180 -1.90 -8.59 -6.05
N LYS A 181 -2.69 -8.55 -7.15
CA LYS A 181 -2.59 -7.49 -8.17
C LYS A 181 -2.76 -6.10 -7.55
N ASN A 182 -3.75 -5.94 -6.66
CA ASN A 182 -3.98 -4.69 -5.94
C ASN A 182 -2.82 -4.30 -5.01
N HIS A 183 -2.16 -5.25 -4.36
CA HIS A 183 -0.96 -4.96 -3.55
C HIS A 183 0.21 -4.51 -4.42
N ILE A 184 0.42 -5.12 -5.58
CA ILE A 184 1.44 -4.69 -6.56
C ILE A 184 1.20 -3.25 -7.02
N LEU A 185 -0.04 -2.89 -7.32
CA LEU A 185 -0.42 -1.54 -7.71
C LEU A 185 -0.23 -0.53 -6.57
N ARG A 186 -0.73 -0.85 -5.37
CA ARG A 186 -0.62 0.04 -4.20
C ARG A 186 0.81 0.29 -3.77
N ALA A 187 1.74 -0.63 -4.05
CA ALA A 187 3.16 -0.43 -3.76
C ALA A 187 3.73 0.82 -4.47
N VAL A 188 3.17 1.21 -5.63
CA VAL A 188 3.54 2.41 -6.41
C VAL A 188 2.51 3.54 -6.24
N LEU A 189 1.21 3.25 -6.26
CA LEU A 189 0.18 4.29 -6.17
C LEU A 189 0.20 5.03 -4.83
N THR A 190 0.57 4.36 -3.72
CA THR A 190 0.69 5.01 -2.39
C THR A 190 1.83 6.02 -2.35
N PRO A 191 3.07 5.70 -2.79
CA PRO A 191 4.15 6.67 -2.96
C PRO A 191 3.78 7.85 -3.87
N LEU A 192 3.16 7.59 -5.03
CA LEU A 192 2.77 8.63 -5.96
C LEU A 192 1.70 9.57 -5.39
N LYS A 193 0.74 9.04 -4.63
CA LYS A 193 -0.23 9.87 -3.91
C LYS A 193 0.43 10.78 -2.89
N TRP A 194 1.37 10.23 -2.11
CA TRP A 194 2.12 11.03 -1.15
C TRP A 194 2.98 12.08 -1.84
N ALA A 195 3.66 11.71 -2.94
CA ALA A 195 4.45 12.64 -3.73
C ALA A 195 3.62 13.80 -4.28
N PHE A 196 2.42 13.53 -4.79
CA PHE A 196 1.50 14.56 -5.25
C PHE A 196 1.03 15.46 -4.10
N ASN A 197 0.63 14.89 -2.97
CA ASN A 197 0.16 15.65 -1.82
C ASN A 197 1.26 16.54 -1.18
N ASN A 198 2.54 16.21 -1.42
CA ASN A 198 3.70 17.00 -0.99
C ASN A 198 4.33 17.80 -2.15
N GLU A 199 3.59 18.00 -3.24
CA GLU A 199 3.99 18.83 -4.39
C GLU A 199 5.30 18.39 -5.07
N LEU A 200 5.71 17.13 -4.90
CA LEU A 200 6.91 16.56 -5.52
C LEU A 200 6.70 16.16 -6.98
N ILE A 201 5.46 15.92 -7.37
CA ILE A 201 5.02 15.67 -8.74
C ILE A 201 3.81 16.53 -9.06
N ALA A 202 3.74 17.02 -10.29
CA ALA A 202 2.70 17.99 -10.72
C ALA A 202 1.32 17.36 -10.92
N ARG A 203 1.23 16.04 -11.11
CA ARG A 203 -0.02 15.35 -11.45
C ARG A 203 -0.30 14.20 -10.48
N ASP A 204 -1.56 14.08 -10.04
CA ASP A 204 -2.00 12.91 -9.28
C ASP A 204 -2.18 11.69 -10.17
N LEU A 205 -1.14 10.86 -10.22
CA LEU A 205 -1.14 9.61 -10.97
C LEU A 205 -1.85 8.47 -10.20
N SER A 206 -2.21 8.68 -8.95
CA SER A 206 -2.79 7.64 -8.07
C SER A 206 -4.31 7.51 -8.17
N ARG A 207 -5.02 8.51 -8.72
CA ARG A 207 -6.49 8.59 -8.74
C ARG A 207 -7.11 7.99 -10.01
N GLY A 208 -8.37 7.58 -9.86
CA GLY A 208 -9.23 7.19 -10.99
C GLY A 208 -8.93 5.80 -11.55
N TRP A 209 -8.26 4.93 -10.79
CA TRP A 209 -8.01 3.55 -11.18
C TRP A 209 -9.07 2.61 -10.62
N ILE A 210 -9.64 1.77 -11.49
CA ILE A 210 -10.51 0.67 -11.07
C ILE A 210 -9.63 -0.49 -10.62
N MET A 211 -9.70 -0.81 -9.33
CA MET A 211 -8.92 -1.90 -8.74
C MET A 211 -9.54 -3.26 -9.04
N TYR A 212 -8.73 -4.32 -9.04
CA TYR A 212 -9.23 -5.67 -9.25
C TYR A 212 -10.19 -6.10 -8.14
N LYS A 213 -11.23 -6.85 -8.52
CA LYS A 213 -12.14 -7.45 -7.55
C LYS A 213 -11.36 -8.39 -6.62
N ALA A 214 -11.58 -8.25 -5.32
CA ALA A 214 -11.01 -9.16 -4.34
C ALA A 214 -11.68 -10.54 -4.47
N GLU A 215 -10.88 -11.55 -4.75
CA GLU A 215 -11.34 -12.94 -4.75
C GLU A 215 -11.00 -13.57 -3.40
N TYR A 216 -12.01 -14.04 -2.71
CA TYR A 216 -11.84 -14.78 -1.47
C TYR A 216 -11.91 -16.27 -1.79
N LYS A 217 -10.79 -16.97 -1.66
CA LYS A 217 -10.82 -18.44 -1.68
C LYS A 217 -11.63 -18.92 -0.48
N LYS A 218 -12.64 -19.77 -0.73
CA LYS A 218 -13.32 -20.48 0.35
C LYS A 218 -12.29 -21.25 1.15
N ARG A 219 -12.17 -20.95 2.44
CA ARG A 219 -11.24 -21.65 3.32
C ARG A 219 -11.90 -22.94 3.79
N VAL A 220 -11.10 -23.98 3.95
CA VAL A 220 -11.57 -25.22 4.59
C VAL A 220 -11.84 -24.90 6.06
N ILE A 221 -13.08 -25.10 6.49
CA ILE A 221 -13.49 -25.01 7.89
C ILE A 221 -13.45 -26.43 8.44
N LEU A 222 -12.77 -26.60 9.56
CA LEU A 222 -12.74 -27.89 10.25
C LEU A 222 -14.14 -28.23 10.78
N THR A 223 -14.51 -29.51 10.69
CA THR A 223 -15.75 -29.99 11.32
C THR A 223 -15.48 -30.30 12.80
N MET A 224 -16.54 -30.36 13.63
CA MET A 224 -16.43 -30.81 15.03
C MET A 224 -15.80 -32.19 15.13
N GLU A 225 -16.21 -33.11 14.26
CA GLU A 225 -15.66 -34.46 14.22
C GLU A 225 -14.15 -34.45 13.94
N MET A 226 -13.72 -33.70 12.92
CA MET A 226 -12.29 -33.54 12.60
C MET A 226 -11.53 -32.92 13.78
N ALA A 227 -12.07 -31.85 14.40
CA ALA A 227 -11.44 -31.23 15.55
C ALA A 227 -11.26 -32.20 16.71
N ARG A 228 -12.31 -32.99 17.02
CA ARG A 228 -12.24 -34.07 18.03
C ARG A 228 -11.16 -35.09 17.70
N SER A 229 -11.13 -35.57 16.46
CA SER A 229 -10.14 -36.56 16.01
C SER A 229 -8.71 -36.02 16.13
N VAL A 230 -8.47 -34.76 15.77
CA VAL A 230 -7.17 -34.07 15.85
C VAL A 230 -6.64 -34.00 17.30
N PHE A 231 -7.49 -33.82 18.30
CA PHE A 231 -7.04 -33.76 19.71
C PHE A 231 -6.88 -35.14 20.36
N ARG A 232 -7.37 -36.23 19.72
CA ARG A 232 -7.20 -37.62 20.16
C ARG A 232 -5.93 -38.29 19.68
N VAL A 233 -5.28 -37.76 18.63
CA VAL A 233 -4.00 -38.30 18.14
C VAL A 233 -2.81 -37.74 18.91
N PRO A 234 -1.64 -38.43 18.92
CA PRO A 234 -0.41 -37.89 19.49
C PRO A 234 0.11 -36.70 18.71
N TRP A 235 0.42 -35.60 19.39
CA TRP A 235 0.90 -34.38 18.74
C TRP A 235 2.42 -34.31 18.56
N GLY A 236 3.18 -34.97 19.45
CA GLY A 236 4.64 -34.88 19.46
C GLY A 236 5.22 -33.51 19.81
N ASN A 237 4.35 -32.53 20.15
CA ASN A 237 4.71 -31.25 20.71
C ASN A 237 3.51 -30.67 21.50
N ASP A 238 3.63 -30.67 22.83
CA ASP A 238 2.53 -30.27 23.72
C ASP A 238 2.23 -28.79 23.68
N MET A 239 3.24 -27.93 23.45
CA MET A 239 3.01 -26.49 23.24
C MET A 239 2.18 -26.22 22.00
N ALA A 240 2.43 -26.95 20.89
CA ALA A 240 1.64 -26.81 19.67
C ALA A 240 0.20 -27.31 19.88
N ARG A 241 0.02 -28.39 20.65
CA ARG A 241 -1.30 -28.90 21.05
C ARG A 241 -2.05 -27.86 21.90
N LEU A 242 -1.43 -27.33 22.96
CA LEU A 242 -2.02 -26.34 23.83
C LEU A 242 -2.37 -25.05 23.08
N ALA A 243 -1.47 -24.54 22.22
CA ALA A 243 -1.73 -23.36 21.40
C ALA A 243 -2.91 -23.56 20.44
N SER A 244 -3.02 -24.76 19.85
CA SER A 244 -4.15 -25.14 18.98
C SER A 244 -5.47 -25.20 19.76
N MET A 245 -5.46 -25.81 20.95
CA MET A 245 -6.62 -25.88 21.83
C MET A 245 -7.08 -24.50 22.28
N LEU A 246 -6.14 -23.65 22.69
CA LEU A 246 -6.40 -22.26 23.07
C LEU A 246 -7.02 -21.46 21.89
N SER A 247 -6.44 -21.57 20.70
CA SER A 247 -6.99 -20.89 19.53
C SER A 247 -8.37 -21.40 19.14
N MET A 248 -8.61 -22.71 19.28
CA MET A 248 -9.88 -23.37 18.99
C MET A 248 -11.01 -22.86 19.89
N CYS A 249 -10.77 -22.78 21.20
CA CYS A 249 -11.84 -22.43 22.16
C CYS A 249 -11.97 -20.93 22.45
N THR A 250 -11.05 -20.08 21.96
CA THR A 250 -11.05 -18.63 22.23
C THR A 250 -11.07 -17.77 20.97
N GLY A 251 -10.71 -18.31 19.82
CA GLY A 251 -10.55 -17.56 18.59
C GLY A 251 -9.31 -16.65 18.55
N MET A 252 -8.37 -16.76 19.47
CA MET A 252 -7.12 -15.98 19.47
C MET A 252 -6.29 -16.19 18.21
N ARG A 253 -5.62 -15.13 17.76
CA ARG A 253 -4.68 -15.23 16.63
C ARG A 253 -3.36 -15.88 17.06
N CYS A 254 -2.72 -16.61 16.16
CA CYS A 254 -1.42 -17.25 16.44
C CYS A 254 -0.39 -16.26 17.01
N GLY A 255 -0.29 -15.06 16.46
CA GLY A 255 0.65 -14.05 16.94
C GLY A 255 0.31 -13.51 18.33
N GLU A 256 -0.95 -13.49 18.72
CA GLU A 256 -1.39 -13.12 20.07
C GLU A 256 -0.99 -14.22 21.07
N ILE A 257 -1.20 -15.49 20.72
CA ILE A 257 -0.79 -16.65 21.53
C ILE A 257 0.73 -16.67 21.73
N LEU A 258 1.50 -16.41 20.67
CA LEU A 258 2.96 -16.37 20.75
C LEU A 258 3.50 -15.24 21.64
N ALA A 259 2.74 -14.16 21.80
CA ALA A 259 3.14 -13.02 22.59
C ALA A 259 2.83 -13.16 24.09
N LEU A 260 2.12 -14.23 24.51
CA LEU A 260 1.68 -14.39 25.89
C LEU A 260 2.84 -14.57 26.85
N THR A 261 2.73 -13.87 27.97
CA THR A 261 3.57 -13.98 29.15
C THR A 261 2.72 -14.34 30.39
N ALA A 262 3.35 -14.66 31.50
CA ALA A 262 2.64 -14.94 32.77
C ALA A 262 1.75 -13.75 33.21
N ASP A 263 2.22 -12.52 32.97
CA ASP A 263 1.52 -11.28 33.36
C ASP A 263 0.22 -11.05 32.58
N ASP A 264 0.01 -11.80 31.48
CA ASP A 264 -1.21 -11.75 30.68
C ASP A 264 -2.30 -12.68 31.22
N LEU A 265 -1.97 -13.59 32.16
CA LEU A 265 -2.89 -14.61 32.68
C LEU A 265 -3.64 -14.08 33.90
N GLU A 266 -4.96 -13.98 33.77
CA GLU A 266 -5.89 -13.77 34.87
C GLU A 266 -6.46 -15.13 35.37
N GLU A 267 -7.46 -15.13 36.24
CA GLU A 267 -8.03 -16.38 36.78
C GLU A 267 -8.73 -17.20 35.68
N TYR A 268 -9.62 -16.56 34.92
CA TYR A 268 -10.44 -17.19 33.85
C TYR A 268 -10.30 -16.50 32.48
N SER A 269 -9.36 -15.57 32.36
CA SER A 269 -9.19 -14.79 31.14
C SER A 269 -7.72 -14.52 30.85
N ILE A 270 -7.48 -14.10 29.63
CA ILE A 270 -6.16 -13.69 29.13
C ILE A 270 -6.27 -12.25 28.67
N HIS A 271 -5.38 -11.39 29.16
CA HIS A 271 -5.29 -10.00 28.72
C HIS A 271 -4.42 -9.92 27.46
N VAL A 272 -5.04 -9.81 26.29
CA VAL A 272 -4.35 -9.73 25.00
C VAL A 272 -3.92 -8.31 24.73
N ARG A 273 -2.65 -8.01 25.00
CA ARG A 273 -2.01 -6.70 24.80
C ARG A 273 -1.13 -6.64 23.57
N HIS A 274 -0.54 -7.78 23.22
CA HIS A 274 0.51 -7.84 22.21
C HIS A 274 0.24 -8.91 21.15
N SER A 275 1.01 -8.84 20.08
CA SER A 275 1.11 -9.86 19.04
C SER A 275 2.57 -9.98 18.61
N TYR A 276 3.04 -11.19 18.39
CA TYR A 276 4.40 -11.46 17.94
C TYR A 276 4.42 -12.02 16.54
N ASN A 277 5.36 -11.57 15.73
CA ASN A 277 5.79 -12.29 14.55
C ASN A 277 7.31 -12.17 14.36
N LEU A 278 7.89 -13.12 13.65
CA LEU A 278 9.35 -13.26 13.56
C LEU A 278 10.05 -12.02 12.94
N LYS A 279 9.39 -11.28 12.04
CA LYS A 279 9.99 -10.13 11.34
C LYS A 279 9.85 -8.83 12.12
N ASP A 280 8.67 -8.57 12.66
CA ASP A 280 8.38 -7.33 13.39
C ASP A 280 8.67 -7.43 14.89
N GLY A 281 8.88 -8.66 15.41
CA GLY A 281 9.02 -8.91 16.85
C GLY A 281 7.70 -8.75 17.59
N LEU A 282 7.79 -8.35 18.85
CA LEU A 282 6.66 -8.01 19.71
C LEU A 282 6.09 -6.66 19.28
N LYS A 283 4.78 -6.58 19.15
CA LYS A 283 4.06 -5.37 18.74
C LYS A 283 2.68 -5.31 19.39
N CYS A 284 2.09 -4.13 19.45
CA CYS A 284 0.69 -3.96 19.81
C CYS A 284 -0.21 -4.84 18.93
N THR A 285 -1.40 -5.15 19.39
CA THR A 285 -2.40 -5.88 18.62
C THR A 285 -2.65 -5.20 17.27
N LYS A 286 -3.16 -5.93 16.27
CA LYS A 286 -3.38 -5.41 14.90
C LYS A 286 -4.17 -4.10 14.86
N ASN A 287 -5.01 -3.85 15.86
CA ASN A 287 -5.88 -2.68 15.94
C ASN A 287 -5.42 -1.66 16.99
N GLY A 288 -4.30 -1.92 17.70
CA GLY A 288 -3.83 -1.09 18.82
C GLY A 288 -4.69 -1.19 20.09
N GLU A 289 -5.67 -2.09 20.13
CA GLU A 289 -6.58 -2.24 21.27
C GLU A 289 -6.26 -3.51 22.05
N GLU A 290 -6.24 -3.35 23.36
CA GLU A 290 -6.16 -4.45 24.29
C GLU A 290 -7.55 -5.03 24.54
N ARG A 291 -7.59 -6.32 24.84
CA ARG A 291 -8.85 -6.98 25.18
C ARG A 291 -8.64 -8.15 26.12
N ARG A 292 -9.67 -8.47 26.88
CA ARG A 292 -9.76 -9.71 27.63
C ARG A 292 -10.37 -10.80 26.80
N VAL A 293 -9.74 -11.98 26.83
CA VAL A 293 -10.18 -13.19 26.15
C VAL A 293 -10.52 -14.22 27.20
N TRP A 294 -11.77 -14.60 27.27
CA TRP A 294 -12.26 -15.57 28.25
C TRP A 294 -11.93 -17.00 27.82
N VAL A 295 -11.44 -17.79 28.75
CA VAL A 295 -11.04 -19.18 28.54
C VAL A 295 -11.98 -20.10 29.32
N PRO A 296 -12.77 -20.97 28.64
CA PRO A 296 -13.83 -21.72 29.29
C PRO A 296 -13.34 -22.92 30.14
N PHE A 297 -12.10 -23.32 29.95
CA PHE A 297 -11.55 -24.55 30.56
C PHE A 297 -10.40 -24.22 31.51
N PRO A 298 -10.59 -24.43 32.87
CA PRO A 298 -9.55 -24.15 33.88
C PRO A 298 -8.22 -24.85 33.59
N PHE A 299 -8.26 -26.11 33.14
CA PHE A 299 -7.05 -26.87 32.84
C PHE A 299 -6.15 -26.22 31.79
N ILE A 300 -6.72 -25.48 30.83
CA ILE A 300 -5.93 -24.71 29.85
C ILE A 300 -5.15 -23.62 30.56
N MET A 301 -5.79 -22.88 31.48
CA MET A 301 -5.13 -21.85 32.24
C MET A 301 -4.04 -22.42 33.15
N GLU A 302 -4.26 -23.59 33.76
CA GLU A 302 -3.28 -24.32 34.56
C GLU A 302 -2.07 -24.73 33.71
N GLN A 303 -2.29 -25.30 32.53
CA GLN A 303 -1.22 -25.64 31.59
C GLN A 303 -0.42 -24.40 31.13
N LEU A 304 -1.09 -23.28 30.86
CA LEU A 304 -0.40 -22.04 30.51
C LEU A 304 0.50 -21.54 31.63
N ARG A 305 0.03 -21.58 32.89
CA ARG A 305 0.84 -21.24 34.09
C ARG A 305 2.01 -22.20 34.22
N SER A 306 1.78 -23.50 34.10
CA SER A 306 2.84 -24.50 34.17
C SER A 306 3.94 -24.28 33.13
N TYR A 307 3.58 -23.92 31.91
CA TYR A 307 4.57 -23.57 30.88
C TYR A 307 5.29 -22.26 31.18
N ALA A 308 4.62 -21.26 31.75
CA ALA A 308 5.27 -20.02 32.18
C ALA A 308 6.33 -20.29 33.26
N GLU A 309 6.00 -21.14 34.23
CA GLU A 309 6.92 -21.56 35.29
C GLU A 309 8.08 -22.42 34.77
N ALA A 310 7.80 -23.32 33.82
CA ALA A 310 8.79 -24.21 33.24
C ALA A 310 9.71 -23.51 32.22
N ASN A 311 9.50 -22.22 31.94
CA ASN A 311 10.36 -21.48 31.01
C ASN A 311 11.81 -21.47 31.52
N PRO A 312 12.78 -22.02 30.74
CA PRO A 312 14.16 -22.12 31.16
C PRO A 312 14.89 -20.76 31.24
N TYR A 313 14.34 -19.74 30.59
CA TYR A 313 14.95 -18.42 30.47
C TYR A 313 14.42 -17.44 31.52
N LYS A 314 14.91 -17.53 32.74
CA LYS A 314 14.41 -16.70 33.87
C LYS A 314 14.62 -15.18 33.66
N ASN A 315 15.64 -14.78 32.88
CA ASN A 315 15.95 -13.37 32.61
C ASN A 315 15.56 -12.97 31.19
N GLY A 316 14.76 -13.76 30.47
CA GLY A 316 14.30 -13.48 29.13
C GLY A 316 12.98 -12.72 29.08
N ALA A 317 12.38 -12.63 27.90
CA ALA A 317 11.09 -11.95 27.66
C ALA A 317 9.88 -12.64 28.30
N GLY A 318 10.05 -13.80 28.98
CA GLY A 318 9.02 -14.48 29.74
C GLY A 318 7.88 -15.10 28.93
N TYR A 319 8.07 -15.40 27.65
CA TYR A 319 7.04 -16.01 26.80
C TYR A 319 6.60 -17.37 27.33
N ILE A 320 5.29 -17.62 27.42
CA ILE A 320 4.72 -18.92 27.78
C ILE A 320 5.09 -19.98 26.74
N PHE A 321 4.99 -19.64 25.48
CA PHE A 321 5.39 -20.50 24.37
C PHE A 321 6.83 -20.17 23.96
N TRP A 322 7.77 -20.45 24.85
CA TRP A 322 9.18 -20.16 24.65
C TRP A 322 9.83 -21.00 23.54
N GLY A 323 10.82 -20.43 22.87
CA GLY A 323 11.58 -21.06 21.79
C GLY A 323 12.99 -21.49 22.20
N LEU A 324 13.91 -21.39 21.27
CA LEU A 324 15.33 -21.75 21.49
C LEU A 324 16.17 -20.57 22.01
N CYS A 325 15.57 -19.38 22.13
CA CYS A 325 16.26 -18.16 22.57
C CYS A 325 15.45 -17.46 23.67
N PRO A 326 16.09 -16.76 24.61
CA PRO A 326 15.43 -16.12 25.76
C PRO A 326 14.42 -15.02 25.35
N ASP A 327 14.69 -14.31 24.24
CA ASP A 327 13.90 -13.14 23.82
C ASP A 327 12.97 -13.43 22.65
N LYS A 328 12.77 -14.70 22.30
CA LYS A 328 11.88 -15.09 21.21
C LYS A 328 10.99 -16.25 21.61
N PRO A 329 9.68 -16.15 21.30
CA PRO A 329 8.81 -17.30 21.45
C PRO A 329 9.15 -18.37 20.40
N ILE A 330 8.54 -19.54 20.54
CA ILE A 330 8.60 -20.62 19.55
C ILE A 330 8.16 -20.10 18.16
N ASP A 331 8.80 -20.59 17.10
CA ASP A 331 8.41 -20.20 15.73
C ASP A 331 6.98 -20.70 15.43
N ASN A 332 6.13 -19.84 14.89
CA ASN A 332 4.77 -20.18 14.47
C ASN A 332 4.72 -21.35 13.46
N LYS A 333 5.79 -21.57 12.72
CA LYS A 333 5.92 -22.73 11.81
C LYS A 333 5.93 -24.05 12.56
N VAL A 334 6.41 -24.05 13.81
CA VAL A 334 6.39 -25.27 14.66
C VAL A 334 4.95 -25.63 14.98
N PHE A 335 4.12 -24.64 15.42
CA PHE A 335 2.69 -24.87 15.66
C PHE A 335 2.00 -25.42 14.42
N LEU A 336 2.24 -24.80 13.27
CA LEU A 336 1.64 -25.22 12.01
C LEU A 336 2.10 -26.62 11.58
N LYS A 337 3.39 -26.95 11.76
CA LYS A 337 3.94 -28.26 11.42
C LYS A 337 3.25 -29.37 12.22
N PHE A 338 3.18 -29.24 13.53
CA PHE A 338 2.58 -30.26 14.38
C PHE A 338 1.05 -30.31 14.22
N PHE A 339 0.39 -29.20 14.00
CA PHE A 339 -1.04 -29.18 13.66
C PHE A 339 -1.33 -29.93 12.37
N ARG A 340 -0.58 -29.68 11.30
CA ARG A 340 -0.74 -30.42 10.04
C ARG A 340 -0.46 -31.89 10.16
N ARG A 341 0.53 -32.25 10.98
CA ARG A 341 0.81 -33.65 11.29
C ARG A 341 -0.38 -34.30 12.01
N ALA A 342 -0.93 -33.67 13.01
CA ALA A 342 -2.10 -34.16 13.74
C ALA A 342 -3.34 -34.30 12.83
N LEU A 343 -3.54 -33.39 11.87
CA LEU A 343 -4.60 -33.49 10.87
C LEU A 343 -4.45 -34.75 9.99
N VAL A 344 -3.23 -35.05 9.57
CA VAL A 344 -2.95 -36.25 8.76
C VAL A 344 -3.13 -37.52 9.60
N GLU A 345 -2.64 -37.55 10.82
CA GLU A 345 -2.81 -38.67 11.74
C GLU A 345 -4.30 -38.89 12.13
N ALA A 346 -5.09 -37.82 12.09
CA ALA A 346 -6.54 -37.85 12.30
C ALA A 346 -7.32 -38.29 11.02
N GLY A 347 -6.64 -38.64 9.94
CA GLY A 347 -7.23 -39.14 8.70
C GLY A 347 -7.46 -38.12 7.59
N MET A 348 -6.95 -36.87 7.72
CA MET A 348 -7.00 -35.92 6.63
C MET A 348 -5.92 -36.21 5.59
N GLU A 349 -6.29 -36.13 4.31
CA GLU A 349 -5.33 -36.24 3.22
C GLU A 349 -4.22 -35.19 3.34
N LYS A 350 -2.98 -35.59 3.08
CA LYS A 350 -1.78 -34.75 3.27
C LYS A 350 -1.81 -33.45 2.45
N GLU A 351 -2.28 -33.51 1.21
CA GLU A 351 -2.44 -32.36 0.32
C GLU A 351 -3.43 -31.36 0.89
N SER A 352 -4.54 -31.82 1.42
CA SER A 352 -5.56 -31.00 2.09
C SER A 352 -5.04 -30.39 3.38
N ALA A 353 -4.35 -31.18 4.22
CA ALA A 353 -3.72 -30.70 5.45
C ALA A 353 -2.67 -29.61 5.18
N ASN A 354 -1.91 -29.71 4.08
CA ASN A 354 -0.93 -28.68 3.68
C ASN A 354 -1.55 -27.35 3.28
N GLN A 355 -2.81 -27.32 2.89
CA GLN A 355 -3.52 -26.06 2.61
C GLN A 355 -4.06 -25.39 3.86
N ILE A 356 -4.16 -26.11 4.97
CA ILE A 356 -4.64 -25.60 6.25
C ILE A 356 -3.58 -24.72 6.90
N THR A 357 -3.99 -23.58 7.42
CA THR A 357 -3.17 -22.66 8.22
C THR A 357 -3.62 -22.71 9.66
N PHE A 358 -2.76 -22.29 10.61
CA PHE A 358 -3.13 -22.21 12.03
C PHE A 358 -4.38 -21.33 12.28
N HIS A 359 -4.62 -20.37 11.42
CA HIS A 359 -5.81 -19.50 11.46
C HIS A 359 -7.14 -20.26 11.25
N ALA A 360 -7.10 -21.51 10.80
CA ALA A 360 -8.28 -22.36 10.67
C ALA A 360 -9.01 -22.55 12.01
N TRP A 361 -8.29 -22.60 13.15
CA TRP A 361 -8.88 -22.66 14.47
C TRP A 361 -9.73 -21.43 14.79
N ARG A 362 -9.27 -20.26 14.45
CA ARG A 362 -10.05 -19.03 14.63
C ARG A 362 -11.29 -19.01 13.72
N HIS A 363 -11.20 -19.53 12.50
CA HIS A 363 -12.37 -19.70 11.64
C HIS A 363 -13.36 -20.70 12.22
N PHE A 364 -12.86 -21.82 12.74
CA PHE A 364 -13.63 -22.81 13.47
C PHE A 364 -14.37 -22.16 14.62
N TYR A 365 -13.68 -21.47 15.52
CA TYR A 365 -14.27 -20.74 16.63
C TYR A 365 -15.40 -19.80 16.17
N THR A 366 -15.10 -18.92 15.21
CA THR A 366 -16.06 -17.93 14.75
C THR A 366 -17.28 -18.58 14.13
N THR A 367 -17.10 -19.64 13.31
CA THR A 367 -18.20 -20.36 12.64
C THR A 367 -19.14 -20.98 13.65
N TYR A 368 -18.61 -21.61 14.70
CA TYR A 368 -19.45 -22.30 15.69
C TYR A 368 -20.02 -21.38 16.79
N MET A 369 -19.47 -20.17 16.95
CA MET A 369 -19.93 -19.21 17.97
C MET A 369 -20.87 -18.13 17.39
N VAL A 370 -20.89 -17.90 16.10
CA VAL A 370 -21.60 -16.76 15.49
C VAL A 370 -23.11 -16.74 15.78
N ASP A 371 -23.73 -17.93 15.84
CA ASP A 371 -25.18 -18.07 16.13
C ASP A 371 -25.47 -18.37 17.61
N ARG A 372 -24.44 -18.42 18.47
CA ARG A 372 -24.57 -18.82 19.89
C ARG A 372 -24.38 -17.68 20.87
N VAL A 373 -23.71 -16.64 20.45
CA VAL A 373 -23.52 -15.42 21.23
C VAL A 373 -23.84 -14.21 20.39
N ASN A 374 -24.18 -13.09 21.01
CA ASN A 374 -24.41 -11.88 20.25
C ASN A 374 -23.12 -11.42 19.53
N GLN A 375 -23.28 -10.76 18.40
CA GLN A 375 -22.18 -10.36 17.53
C GLN A 375 -21.14 -9.49 18.26
N LYS A 376 -21.59 -8.63 19.19
CA LYS A 376 -20.73 -7.75 19.97
C LYS A 376 -19.83 -8.54 20.93
N ALA A 377 -20.38 -9.54 21.64
CA ALA A 377 -19.61 -10.44 22.49
C ALA A 377 -18.58 -11.25 21.69
N LEU A 378 -18.99 -11.76 20.51
CA LEU A 378 -18.06 -12.47 19.62
C LEU A 378 -16.93 -11.56 19.12
N GLN A 379 -17.21 -10.31 18.82
CA GLN A 379 -16.21 -9.35 18.38
C GLN A 379 -15.25 -8.94 19.49
N SER A 380 -15.75 -8.70 20.70
CA SER A 380 -14.89 -8.40 21.85
C SER A 380 -13.95 -9.57 22.15
N GLN A 381 -14.44 -10.79 22.09
CA GLN A 381 -13.63 -12.00 22.29
C GLN A 381 -12.56 -12.17 21.20
N THR A 382 -12.95 -12.01 19.93
CA THR A 382 -12.04 -12.27 18.81
C THR A 382 -11.24 -11.05 18.37
N GLY A 383 -11.68 -9.83 18.66
CA GLY A 383 -11.09 -8.58 18.14
C GLY A 383 -11.33 -8.39 16.64
N HIS A 384 -12.54 -8.78 16.14
CA HIS A 384 -12.99 -8.44 14.79
C HIS A 384 -13.65 -7.06 14.82
N LYS A 385 -13.23 -6.17 13.90
CA LYS A 385 -13.85 -4.86 13.71
C LYS A 385 -14.56 -4.81 12.36
N THR A 386 -15.84 -4.43 12.38
CA THR A 386 -16.49 -3.88 11.20
C THR A 386 -16.55 -2.36 11.31
N PRO A 387 -16.55 -1.60 10.20
CA PRO A 387 -16.55 -0.12 10.22
C PRO A 387 -17.73 0.49 11.00
N GLU A 388 -18.84 -0.21 11.09
CA GLU A 388 -20.09 0.25 11.71
C GLU A 388 -20.09 0.17 13.24
N MET A 389 -19.09 -0.46 13.84
CA MET A 389 -19.06 -0.73 15.29
C MET A 389 -17.95 0.00 16.04
N LEU A 390 -17.35 1.05 15.47
CA LEU A 390 -16.26 1.82 16.06
C LEU A 390 -16.70 2.75 17.20
N GLU A 391 -18.00 2.88 17.43
CA GLU A 391 -18.51 3.80 18.45
C GLU A 391 -18.86 3.06 19.76
N HIS A 392 -18.00 3.19 20.73
CA HIS A 392 -18.27 3.16 22.19
C HIS A 392 -18.30 1.88 23.00
N TYR A 393 -17.70 0.72 22.62
CA TYR A 393 -17.84 -0.45 23.49
C TYR A 393 -16.57 -1.21 23.91
N SER A 394 -15.42 -0.61 23.88
CA SER A 394 -14.18 -1.29 24.28
C SER A 394 -13.93 -1.40 25.79
N ALA A 395 -14.72 -0.78 26.63
CA ALA A 395 -14.32 -0.57 28.02
C ALA A 395 -14.97 -1.48 29.09
N HIS A 396 -16.13 -2.11 28.82
CA HIS A 396 -16.85 -2.83 29.89
C HIS A 396 -17.54 -4.10 29.40
N GLN A 397 -16.76 -5.20 29.28
CA GLN A 397 -17.40 -6.52 29.34
C GLN A 397 -17.87 -6.77 30.78
N THR A 398 -19.15 -6.94 30.97
CA THR A 398 -19.71 -7.31 32.28
C THR A 398 -19.39 -8.78 32.63
N LEU A 399 -19.35 -9.10 33.90
CA LEU A 399 -19.13 -10.50 34.34
C LEU A 399 -20.21 -11.45 33.79
N GLU A 400 -21.43 -10.94 33.55
CA GLU A 400 -22.54 -11.68 32.93
C GLU A 400 -22.28 -12.02 31.48
N GLU A 401 -21.75 -11.08 30.67
CA GLU A 401 -21.37 -11.36 29.28
C GLU A 401 -20.23 -12.39 29.22
N ALA A 402 -19.29 -12.33 30.15
CA ALA A 402 -18.23 -13.32 30.26
C ALA A 402 -18.79 -14.72 30.55
N LYS A 403 -19.73 -14.86 31.48
CA LYS A 403 -20.37 -16.15 31.81
C LYS A 403 -21.12 -16.72 30.60
N VAL A 404 -21.84 -15.90 29.84
CA VAL A 404 -22.52 -16.31 28.61
C VAL A 404 -21.53 -16.86 27.58
N ILE A 405 -20.42 -16.16 27.38
CA ILE A 405 -19.35 -16.60 26.46
C ILE A 405 -18.77 -17.94 26.93
N MET A 406 -18.36 -18.04 28.18
CA MET A 406 -17.72 -19.24 28.72
C MET A 406 -18.68 -20.46 28.67
N THR A 407 -19.96 -20.26 29.00
CA THR A 407 -20.97 -21.32 28.93
C THR A 407 -21.15 -21.82 27.51
N ALA A 408 -21.27 -20.89 26.54
CA ALA A 408 -21.41 -21.24 25.13
C ALA A 408 -20.13 -21.94 24.59
N GLN A 409 -18.95 -21.48 25.00
CA GLN A 409 -17.68 -22.11 24.63
C GLN A 409 -17.56 -23.54 25.19
N ALA A 410 -17.90 -23.74 26.46
CA ALA A 410 -17.88 -25.05 27.10
C ALA A 410 -18.87 -26.02 26.43
N ALA A 411 -20.09 -25.56 26.16
CA ALA A 411 -21.11 -26.37 25.48
C ALA A 411 -20.72 -26.80 24.07
N VAL A 412 -20.00 -25.93 23.33
CA VAL A 412 -19.58 -26.21 21.96
C VAL A 412 -18.32 -27.06 21.89
N PHE A 413 -17.28 -26.67 22.65
CA PHE A 413 -15.95 -27.22 22.52
C PHE A 413 -15.63 -28.34 23.53
N GLY A 414 -16.41 -28.48 24.60
CA GLY A 414 -16.30 -29.60 25.52
C GLY A 414 -16.34 -30.95 24.82
N GLN A 415 -17.23 -31.09 23.83
CA GLN A 415 -17.34 -32.31 23.00
C GLN A 415 -16.07 -32.66 22.19
N VAL A 416 -15.12 -31.73 22.06
CA VAL A 416 -13.85 -31.94 21.32
C VAL A 416 -12.74 -32.32 22.29
N ILE A 417 -12.83 -31.93 23.56
CA ILE A 417 -11.76 -32.02 24.53
C ILE A 417 -11.94 -33.24 25.45
N ASP A 418 -13.18 -33.70 25.67
CA ASP A 418 -13.51 -34.95 26.35
C ASP A 418 -13.22 -36.17 25.41
#